data_efd61227422d4f6b6faaeed9a5e69005
#
_entry.id   efd61227422d4f6b6faaeed9a5e69005
#
_cell.length_a   1.000
_cell.length_b   1.000
_cell.length_c   1.000
_cell.angle_alpha   90.00
_cell.angle_beta   90.00
_cell.angle_gamma   90.00
#
_symmetry.space_group_name_H-M   'P 1'
#
loop_
_entity.id
_entity.type
_entity.pdbx_description
1 polymer ?
#
loop_
_entity_poly.entity_id
_entity_poly.type
_entity_poly.pdbx_seq_one_letter_code
_entity_poly.pdbx_strand_id
1 'polypeptide(L)'
;MLGKIKPLSFPRDYDEFLSDEKNRRLLAAYREGMNATNVFYQALTFAKVIEGMTKTIPRPDNSGAIDSRRRYMSTRIPAELSDLPVTSNEIVETFRPFLGKKFSWVREHFRPLVRNAIAHLDPDEDTLDIDRIKDVQTCERAVPVLRYIARSLLLQGFEDWSNKATQHGST
;
A
#
# COMPACT_ATOMS: atom_id res chain seq x y z
N MET A 1 8.07 -16.94 10.40
CA MET A 1 8.43 -15.70 11.14
C MET A 1 8.44 -14.57 10.13
N LEU A 2 7.45 -13.68 10.14
CA LEU A 2 7.41 -12.52 9.25
C LEU A 2 8.54 -11.56 9.65
N GLY A 3 9.47 -11.30 8.74
CA GLY A 3 10.58 -10.38 8.95
C GLY A 3 10.08 -9.01 9.42
N LYS A 4 10.69 -8.47 10.47
CA LYS A 4 10.35 -7.16 11.03
C LYS A 4 10.69 -6.07 10.02
N ILE A 5 9.68 -5.54 9.32
CA ILE A 5 9.81 -4.23 8.69
C ILE A 5 9.79 -3.22 9.83
N LYS A 6 10.74 -2.26 9.82
CA LYS A 6 10.81 -1.22 10.85
C LYS A 6 9.43 -0.58 11.04
N PRO A 7 8.96 -0.40 12.29
CA PRO A 7 7.71 0.30 12.53
C PRO A 7 7.77 1.70 11.92
N LEU A 8 6.64 2.20 11.43
CA LEU A 8 6.50 3.59 11.01
C LEU A 8 6.77 4.47 12.25
N SER A 9 7.92 5.14 12.30
CA SER A 9 8.10 6.26 13.23
C SER A 9 7.52 7.50 12.55
N PHE A 10 6.44 8.04 13.10
CA PHE A 10 5.86 9.28 12.64
C PHE A 10 6.50 10.47 13.36
N PRO A 11 6.76 11.58 12.64
CA PRO A 11 7.25 12.82 13.23
C PRO A 11 6.22 13.48 14.18
N ARG A 12 6.61 14.60 14.82
CA ARG A 12 5.82 15.31 15.85
C ARG A 12 4.44 15.83 15.40
N ASP A 13 4.25 16.06 14.09
CA ASP A 13 3.01 16.61 13.52
C ASP A 13 1.96 15.54 13.17
N TYR A 14 2.09 14.37 13.80
CA TYR A 14 1.25 13.21 13.54
C TYR A 14 -0.23 13.42 13.89
N ASP A 15 -0.49 14.13 15.00
CA ASP A 15 -1.87 14.36 15.46
C ASP A 15 -2.66 15.23 14.48
N GLU A 16 -2.00 16.22 13.88
CA GLU A 16 -2.60 17.09 12.87
C GLU A 16 -2.85 16.35 11.55
N PHE A 17 -1.90 15.50 11.11
CA PHE A 17 -2.11 14.60 9.97
C PHE A 17 -3.32 13.67 10.18
N LEU A 18 -3.54 13.21 11.40
CA LEU A 18 -4.67 12.37 11.80
C LEU A 18 -5.98 13.14 11.96
N SER A 19 -5.97 14.47 11.99
CA SER A 19 -7.19 15.27 11.98
C SER A 19 -7.98 15.11 10.68
N ASP A 20 -7.29 14.80 9.56
CA ASP A 20 -7.94 14.42 8.30
C ASP A 20 -8.52 13.00 8.41
N GLU A 21 -9.83 12.89 8.22
CA GLU A 21 -10.56 11.62 8.35
C GLU A 21 -10.07 10.56 7.35
N LYS A 22 -9.72 10.97 6.12
CA LYS A 22 -9.20 10.07 5.10
C LYS A 22 -7.87 9.47 5.53
N ASN A 23 -6.94 10.29 6.00
CA ASN A 23 -5.62 9.85 6.46
C ASN A 23 -5.75 8.90 7.65
N ARG A 24 -6.62 9.22 8.60
CA ARG A 24 -6.92 8.38 9.77
C ARG A 24 -7.47 7.01 9.34
N ARG A 25 -8.42 6.97 8.41
CA ARG A 25 -9.00 5.72 7.89
C ARG A 25 -7.96 4.86 7.16
N LEU A 26 -7.11 5.47 6.34
CA LEU A 26 -6.08 4.74 5.59
C LEU A 26 -5.01 4.17 6.52
N LEU A 27 -4.62 4.91 7.54
CA LEU A 27 -3.67 4.42 8.54
C LEU A 27 -4.29 3.32 9.40
N ALA A 28 -5.56 3.44 9.79
CA ALA A 28 -6.27 2.39 10.51
C ALA A 28 -6.32 1.10 9.68
N ALA A 29 -6.66 1.20 8.39
CA ALA A 29 -6.63 0.05 7.48
C ALA A 29 -5.23 -0.56 7.36
N TYR A 30 -4.17 0.26 7.25
CA TYR A 30 -2.80 -0.25 7.23
C TYR A 30 -2.45 -1.05 8.49
N ARG A 31 -2.79 -0.52 9.67
CA ARG A 31 -2.57 -1.20 10.97
C ARG A 31 -3.37 -2.49 11.08
N GLU A 32 -4.60 -2.49 10.58
CA GLU A 32 -5.45 -3.69 10.52
C GLU A 32 -4.80 -4.79 9.67
N GLY A 33 -4.31 -4.44 8.47
CA GLY A 33 -3.56 -5.38 7.64
C GLY A 33 -2.27 -5.90 8.29
N MET A 34 -1.59 -5.06 9.09
CA MET A 34 -0.40 -5.46 9.85
C MET A 34 -0.69 -6.48 10.95
N ASN A 35 -1.87 -6.41 11.55
CA ASN A 35 -2.29 -7.24 12.69
C ASN A 35 -3.10 -8.46 12.26
N ALA A 36 -3.56 -8.51 11.01
CA ALA A 36 -4.32 -9.64 10.51
C ALA A 36 -3.47 -10.91 10.43
N THR A 37 -4.07 -12.04 10.77
CA THR A 37 -3.45 -13.37 10.64
C THR A 37 -3.79 -14.03 9.31
N ASN A 38 -4.91 -13.66 8.70
CA ASN A 38 -5.34 -14.17 7.41
C ASN A 38 -4.65 -13.42 6.27
N VAL A 39 -3.91 -14.13 5.43
CA VAL A 39 -3.10 -13.56 4.33
C VAL A 39 -3.94 -12.92 3.22
N PHE A 40 -5.14 -13.44 2.94
CA PHE A 40 -6.08 -12.84 1.97
C PHE A 40 -6.56 -11.49 2.48
N TYR A 41 -6.91 -11.43 3.76
CA TYR A 41 -7.35 -10.19 4.39
C TYR A 41 -6.22 -9.15 4.45
N GLN A 42 -4.98 -9.58 4.70
CA GLN A 42 -3.79 -8.69 4.60
C GLN A 42 -3.67 -8.11 3.20
N ALA A 43 -3.69 -8.95 2.16
CA ALA A 43 -3.57 -8.52 0.77
C ALA A 43 -4.67 -7.51 0.41
N LEU A 44 -5.92 -7.81 0.76
CA LEU A 44 -7.05 -6.93 0.52
C LEU A 44 -6.90 -5.58 1.23
N THR A 45 -6.49 -5.60 2.49
CA THR A 45 -6.38 -4.39 3.30
C THR A 45 -5.27 -3.46 2.80
N PHE A 46 -4.09 -4.00 2.46
CA PHE A 46 -3.04 -3.18 1.84
C PHE A 46 -3.43 -2.66 0.46
N ALA A 47 -4.15 -3.45 -0.34
CA ALA A 47 -4.67 -2.98 -1.63
C ALA A 47 -5.69 -1.84 -1.46
N LYS A 48 -6.55 -1.87 -0.44
CA LYS A 48 -7.46 -0.76 -0.09
C LYS A 48 -6.70 0.51 0.29
N VAL A 49 -5.59 0.40 1.02
CA VAL A 49 -4.72 1.55 1.33
C VAL A 49 -4.14 2.14 0.05
N ILE A 50 -3.59 1.29 -0.84
CA ILE A 50 -3.03 1.72 -2.13
C ILE A 50 -4.12 2.41 -2.97
N GLU A 51 -5.30 1.84 -3.07
CA GLU A 51 -6.43 2.44 -3.79
C GLU A 51 -6.83 3.78 -3.19
N GLY A 52 -6.97 3.85 -1.86
CA GLY A 52 -7.34 5.07 -1.16
C GLY A 52 -6.34 6.20 -1.34
N MET A 53 -5.04 5.90 -1.37
CA MET A 53 -3.98 6.88 -1.64
C MET A 53 -3.96 7.32 -3.11
N THR A 54 -4.33 6.45 -4.05
CA THR A 54 -4.24 6.72 -5.49
C THR A 54 -5.56 7.13 -6.12
N LYS A 55 -6.69 6.95 -5.42
CA LYS A 55 -8.02 7.36 -5.91
C LYS A 55 -8.19 8.87 -5.76
N THR A 56 -8.30 9.54 -6.89
CA THR A 56 -8.66 10.96 -6.93
C THR A 56 -10.18 11.09 -6.93
N ILE A 57 -10.74 11.79 -5.95
CA ILE A 57 -12.15 12.23 -6.03
C ILE A 57 -12.11 13.48 -6.91
N PRO A 58 -12.77 13.50 -8.07
CA PRO A 58 -12.84 14.70 -8.90
C PRO A 58 -13.51 15.84 -8.10
N ARG A 59 -12.74 16.91 -7.82
CA ARG A 59 -13.29 18.18 -7.34
C ARG A 59 -12.91 19.26 -8.36
N PRO A 60 -13.72 20.29 -8.56
CA PRO A 60 -13.48 21.32 -9.57
C PRO A 60 -12.14 22.08 -9.46
N ASP A 61 -11.53 22.07 -8.27
CA ASP A 61 -10.30 22.80 -7.91
C ASP A 61 -9.08 21.88 -7.65
N ASN A 62 -9.04 20.68 -8.20
CA ASN A 62 -8.23 19.58 -7.74
C ASN A 62 -6.92 19.36 -8.54
N SER A 63 -6.32 20.40 -9.14
CA SER A 63 -5.05 20.30 -9.88
C SER A 63 -3.93 19.63 -9.05
N GLY A 64 -3.79 20.01 -7.78
CA GLY A 64 -2.77 19.45 -6.89
C GLY A 64 -2.98 17.96 -6.53
N ALA A 65 -4.23 17.49 -6.47
CA ALA A 65 -4.52 16.09 -6.19
C ALA A 65 -4.21 15.16 -7.38
N ILE A 66 -4.38 15.67 -8.61
CA ILE A 66 -4.02 14.93 -9.84
C ILE A 66 -2.51 14.75 -9.91
N ASP A 67 -1.74 15.77 -9.56
CA ASP A 67 -0.26 15.72 -9.59
C ASP A 67 0.28 14.76 -8.52
N SER A 68 -0.27 14.77 -7.32
CA SER A 68 0.09 13.82 -6.26
C SER A 68 -0.18 12.38 -6.68
N ARG A 69 -1.36 12.11 -7.29
CA ARG A 69 -1.67 10.77 -7.82
C ARG A 69 -0.69 10.31 -8.89
N ARG A 70 -0.37 11.18 -9.87
CA ARG A 70 0.61 10.87 -10.93
C ARG A 70 1.97 10.54 -10.32
N ARG A 71 2.41 11.32 -9.33
CA ARG A 71 3.65 11.08 -8.61
C ARG A 71 3.63 9.74 -7.90
N TYR A 72 2.60 9.43 -7.12
CA TYR A 72 2.46 8.17 -6.39
C TYR A 72 2.50 6.98 -7.35
N MET A 73 1.77 7.05 -8.46
CA MET A 73 1.71 5.97 -9.43
C MET A 73 2.99 5.83 -10.27
N SER A 74 3.82 6.88 -10.37
CA SER A 74 5.12 6.85 -11.04
C SER A 74 6.27 6.41 -10.14
N THR A 75 6.08 6.39 -8.82
CA THR A 75 7.06 5.84 -7.87
C THR A 75 7.42 4.40 -8.24
N ARG A 76 8.68 4.05 -8.03
CA ARG A 76 9.20 2.72 -8.38
C ARG A 76 9.61 1.94 -7.14
N ILE A 77 9.51 0.63 -7.23
CA ILE A 77 10.27 -0.26 -6.35
C ILE A 77 11.76 -0.05 -6.65
N PRO A 78 12.65 -0.03 -5.65
CA PRO A 78 14.09 0.06 -5.89
C PRO A 78 14.57 -0.91 -6.97
N ALA A 79 15.60 -0.52 -7.71
CA ALA A 79 16.18 -1.37 -8.75
C ALA A 79 17.03 -2.52 -8.17
N GLU A 80 17.61 -2.27 -6.99
CA GLU A 80 18.47 -3.22 -6.30
C GLU A 80 17.81 -3.74 -5.03
N LEU A 81 18.03 -5.02 -4.74
CA LEU A 81 17.52 -5.67 -3.52
C LEU A 81 18.09 -5.06 -2.25
N SER A 82 19.34 -4.58 -2.30
CA SER A 82 20.04 -3.91 -1.19
C SER A 82 19.33 -2.64 -0.71
N ASP A 83 18.59 -1.98 -1.58
CA ASP A 83 17.91 -0.72 -1.31
C ASP A 83 16.52 -0.92 -0.68
N LEU A 84 16.08 -2.17 -0.58
CA LEU A 84 14.82 -2.49 0.08
C LEU A 84 14.99 -2.46 1.61
N PRO A 85 14.09 -1.79 2.35
CA PRO A 85 14.11 -1.77 3.82
C PRO A 85 13.58 -3.08 4.41
N VAL A 86 14.06 -4.22 3.90
CA VAL A 86 13.59 -5.57 4.23
C VAL A 86 14.78 -6.42 4.67
N THR A 87 14.64 -7.14 5.77
CA THR A 87 15.76 -7.86 6.41
C THR A 87 15.70 -9.38 6.24
N SER A 88 14.63 -9.94 5.70
CA SER A 88 14.48 -11.39 5.51
C SER A 88 14.73 -11.78 4.06
N ASN A 89 15.63 -12.74 3.83
CA ASN A 89 15.95 -13.24 2.50
C ASN A 89 14.73 -13.78 1.75
N GLU A 90 13.81 -14.46 2.43
CA GLU A 90 12.59 -14.99 1.82
C GLU A 90 11.70 -13.86 1.27
N ILE A 91 11.59 -12.76 2.02
CA ILE A 91 10.80 -11.58 1.59
C ILE A 91 11.53 -10.86 0.46
N VAL A 92 12.85 -10.74 0.53
CA VAL A 92 13.68 -10.12 -0.52
C VAL A 92 13.45 -10.80 -1.86
N GLU A 93 13.41 -12.12 -1.92
CA GLU A 93 13.17 -12.87 -3.14
C GLU A 93 11.78 -12.59 -3.75
N THR A 94 10.77 -12.28 -2.95
CA THR A 94 9.44 -11.93 -3.48
C THR A 94 9.43 -10.61 -4.27
N PHE A 95 10.41 -9.73 -4.04
CA PHE A 95 10.54 -8.46 -4.74
C PHE A 95 11.25 -8.57 -6.09
N ARG A 96 12.02 -9.64 -6.33
CA ARG A 96 12.84 -9.79 -7.53
C ARG A 96 12.07 -9.53 -8.85
N PRO A 97 10.85 -10.03 -9.07
CA PRO A 97 10.08 -9.76 -10.30
C PRO A 97 9.63 -8.29 -10.44
N PHE A 98 9.66 -7.53 -9.34
CA PHE A 98 9.11 -6.17 -9.25
C PHE A 98 10.18 -5.08 -9.18
N LEU A 99 11.46 -5.43 -9.13
CA LEU A 99 12.56 -4.47 -9.08
C LEU A 99 12.48 -3.46 -10.23
N GLY A 100 12.63 -2.18 -9.92
CA GLY A 100 12.53 -1.07 -10.87
C GLY A 100 11.14 -0.82 -11.46
N LYS A 101 10.14 -1.66 -11.17
CA LYS A 101 8.77 -1.49 -11.69
C LYS A 101 8.05 -0.34 -11.00
N LYS A 102 7.22 0.37 -11.77
CA LYS A 102 6.35 1.43 -11.22
C LYS A 102 5.26 0.81 -10.33
N PHE A 103 4.86 1.53 -9.29
CA PHE A 103 3.75 1.12 -8.41
C PHE A 103 2.45 0.89 -9.20
N SER A 104 2.20 1.68 -10.25
CA SER A 104 1.06 1.47 -11.15
C SER A 104 1.08 0.09 -11.81
N TRP A 105 2.25 -0.34 -12.29
CA TRP A 105 2.41 -1.65 -12.92
C TRP A 105 2.19 -2.78 -11.91
N VAL A 106 2.78 -2.66 -10.72
CA VAL A 106 2.64 -3.67 -9.65
C VAL A 106 1.19 -3.79 -9.18
N ARG A 107 0.49 -2.64 -9.03
CA ARG A 107 -0.94 -2.62 -8.69
C ARG A 107 -1.77 -3.38 -9.73
N GLU A 108 -1.56 -3.14 -11.02
CA GLU A 108 -2.29 -3.84 -12.08
C GLU A 108 -1.95 -5.34 -12.10
N HIS A 109 -0.70 -5.70 -11.81
CA HIS A 109 -0.28 -7.10 -11.69
C HIS A 109 -1.05 -7.85 -10.60
N PHE A 110 -1.27 -7.22 -9.45
CA PHE A 110 -2.02 -7.83 -8.33
C PHE A 110 -3.53 -7.58 -8.38
N ARG A 111 -4.02 -6.83 -9.36
CA ARG A 111 -5.45 -6.50 -9.47
C ARG A 111 -6.37 -7.73 -9.57
N PRO A 112 -6.05 -8.78 -10.35
CA PRO A 112 -6.87 -9.99 -10.36
C PRO A 112 -6.94 -10.66 -8.97
N LEU A 113 -5.78 -10.78 -8.30
CA LEU A 113 -5.70 -11.35 -6.95
C LEU A 113 -6.60 -10.59 -5.96
N VAL A 114 -6.55 -9.25 -5.97
CA VAL A 114 -7.33 -8.41 -5.07
C VAL A 114 -8.82 -8.49 -5.40
N ARG A 115 -9.19 -8.49 -6.69
CA ARG A 115 -10.59 -8.64 -7.12
C ARG A 115 -11.15 -9.98 -6.67
N ASN A 116 -10.40 -11.05 -6.87
CA ASN A 116 -10.81 -12.39 -6.47
C ASN A 116 -10.91 -12.51 -4.95
N ALA A 117 -10.03 -11.86 -4.18
CA ALA A 117 -10.14 -11.81 -2.72
C ALA A 117 -11.41 -11.06 -2.23
N ILE A 118 -11.94 -10.13 -3.03
CA ILE A 118 -13.19 -9.43 -2.75
C ILE A 118 -14.41 -10.26 -3.16
N ALA A 119 -14.30 -10.98 -4.28
CA ALA A 119 -15.40 -11.75 -4.89
C ALA A 119 -15.73 -13.07 -4.15
N HIS A 120 -15.11 -13.35 -3.00
CA HIS A 120 -15.38 -14.53 -2.18
C HIS A 120 -16.85 -14.69 -1.73
N LEU A 121 -17.73 -13.79 -2.15
CA LEU A 121 -19.15 -13.85 -1.88
C LEU A 121 -19.96 -14.32 -3.10
N ASP A 122 -19.34 -14.49 -4.28
CA ASP A 122 -20.04 -14.95 -5.48
C ASP A 122 -19.57 -16.38 -5.83
N PRO A 123 -20.44 -17.40 -5.69
CA PRO A 123 -20.08 -18.79 -5.92
C PRO A 123 -19.81 -19.14 -7.39
N ASP A 124 -20.16 -18.24 -8.33
CA ASP A 124 -20.07 -18.49 -9.79
C ASP A 124 -18.79 -17.91 -10.44
N GLU A 125 -17.95 -17.18 -9.71
CA GLU A 125 -16.66 -16.69 -10.21
C GLU A 125 -15.49 -17.56 -9.72
N ASP A 126 -14.38 -17.58 -10.49
CA ASP A 126 -13.09 -18.19 -10.12
C ASP A 126 -12.51 -17.47 -8.88
N THR A 127 -13.06 -17.79 -7.72
CA THR A 127 -12.71 -17.19 -6.44
C THR A 127 -11.45 -17.83 -5.89
N LEU A 128 -10.62 -17.03 -5.19
CA LEU A 128 -9.50 -17.56 -4.42
C LEU A 128 -10.04 -18.54 -3.37
N ASP A 129 -9.59 -19.75 -3.42
CA ASP A 129 -9.97 -20.80 -2.48
C ASP A 129 -8.98 -20.82 -1.31
N ILE A 130 -9.50 -20.54 -0.10
CA ILE A 130 -8.69 -20.56 1.12
C ILE A 130 -8.06 -21.95 1.36
N ASP A 131 -8.71 -22.98 0.88
CA ASP A 131 -8.25 -24.37 1.02
C ASP A 131 -7.24 -24.75 -0.07
N ARG A 132 -7.07 -23.93 -1.12
CA ARG A 132 -6.06 -24.14 -2.15
C ARG A 132 -4.71 -23.58 -1.72
N ILE A 133 -3.76 -24.45 -1.46
CA ILE A 133 -2.37 -24.08 -1.10
C ILE A 133 -1.77 -23.08 -2.11
N LYS A 134 -2.06 -23.23 -3.40
CA LYS A 134 -1.57 -22.32 -4.45
C LYS A 134 -2.06 -20.88 -4.28
N ASP A 135 -3.31 -20.71 -3.89
CA ASP A 135 -3.91 -19.37 -3.71
C ASP A 135 -3.35 -18.72 -2.45
N VAL A 136 -3.18 -19.48 -1.37
CA VAL A 136 -2.50 -19.04 -0.15
C VAL A 136 -1.08 -18.58 -0.48
N GLN A 137 -0.28 -19.39 -1.17
CA GLN A 137 1.09 -19.05 -1.55
C GLN A 137 1.17 -17.83 -2.46
N THR A 138 0.18 -17.64 -3.34
CA THR A 138 0.11 -16.44 -4.20
C THR A 138 -0.11 -15.19 -3.34
N CYS A 139 -1.01 -15.24 -2.37
CA CYS A 139 -1.23 -14.14 -1.43
C CYS A 139 -0.02 -13.90 -0.51
N GLU A 140 0.62 -14.94 0.00
CA GLU A 140 1.84 -14.84 0.81
C GLU A 140 2.96 -14.10 0.09
N ARG A 141 3.12 -14.34 -1.22
CA ARG A 141 4.10 -13.61 -2.06
C ARG A 141 3.67 -12.18 -2.36
N ALA A 142 2.36 -11.92 -2.50
CA ALA A 142 1.84 -10.59 -2.79
C ALA A 142 1.91 -9.64 -1.59
N VAL A 143 1.61 -10.14 -0.38
CA VAL A 143 1.49 -9.34 0.85
C VAL A 143 2.72 -8.48 1.14
N PRO A 144 3.97 -8.97 1.11
CA PRO A 144 5.14 -8.14 1.37
C PRO A 144 5.26 -6.96 0.40
N VAL A 145 4.97 -7.19 -0.88
CA VAL A 145 5.05 -6.17 -1.94
C VAL A 145 3.94 -5.14 -1.79
N LEU A 146 2.70 -5.57 -1.59
CA LEU A 146 1.56 -4.68 -1.35
C LEU A 146 1.76 -3.84 -0.09
N ARG A 147 2.25 -4.44 0.99
CA ARG A 147 2.58 -3.76 2.25
C ARG A 147 3.66 -2.69 2.04
N TYR A 148 4.72 -3.00 1.28
CA TYR A 148 5.78 -2.06 0.95
C TYR A 148 5.22 -0.84 0.21
N ILE A 149 4.41 -1.06 -0.83
CA ILE A 149 3.79 0.01 -1.61
C ILE A 149 2.85 0.84 -0.74
N ALA A 150 1.97 0.20 0.03
CA ALA A 150 1.04 0.88 0.93
C ALA A 150 1.78 1.78 1.94
N ARG A 151 2.87 1.26 2.56
CA ARG A 151 3.72 2.02 3.47
C ARG A 151 4.37 3.21 2.77
N SER A 152 4.96 2.99 1.59
CA SER A 152 5.65 4.05 0.84
C SER A 152 4.69 5.17 0.45
N LEU A 153 3.47 4.84 0.05
CA LEU A 153 2.44 5.83 -0.29
C LEU A 153 1.95 6.62 0.92
N LEU A 154 1.78 5.97 2.08
CA LEU A 154 1.43 6.66 3.32
C LEU A 154 2.52 7.65 3.75
N LEU A 155 3.80 7.27 3.64
CA LEU A 155 4.93 8.15 3.96
C LEU A 155 4.98 9.34 3.00
N GLN A 156 4.84 9.13 1.70
CA GLN A 156 4.78 10.21 0.71
C GLN A 156 3.59 11.15 0.96
N GLY A 157 2.43 10.60 1.32
CA GLY A 157 1.26 11.37 1.70
C GLY A 157 1.48 12.24 2.93
N PHE A 158 2.19 11.72 3.91
CA PHE A 158 2.58 12.46 5.10
C PHE A 158 3.56 13.60 4.77
N GLU A 159 4.60 13.33 3.97
CA GLU A 159 5.55 14.36 3.53
C GLU A 159 4.87 15.49 2.75
N ASP A 160 3.92 15.15 1.86
CA ASP A 160 3.15 16.14 1.11
C ASP A 160 2.29 17.03 2.00
N TRP A 161 1.72 16.42 3.02
CA TRP A 161 0.91 17.14 3.99
C TRP A 161 1.78 18.09 4.85
N SER A 162 2.89 17.61 5.41
CA SER A 162 3.83 18.38 6.22
C SER A 162 4.39 19.60 5.45
N ASN A 163 4.75 19.40 4.18
CA ASN A 163 5.25 20.51 3.33
C ASN A 163 4.19 21.60 3.09
N LYS A 164 2.91 21.23 2.97
CA LYS A 164 1.81 22.20 2.82
C LYS A 164 1.54 22.98 4.12
N ALA A 165 1.57 22.30 5.26
CA ALA A 165 1.39 22.94 6.56
C ALA A 165 2.46 24.00 6.84
N THR A 166 3.72 23.71 6.49
CA THR A 166 4.84 24.65 6.64
C THR A 166 4.68 25.90 5.76
N GLN A 167 4.11 25.76 4.55
CA GLN A 167 3.90 26.89 3.63
C GLN A 167 2.76 27.84 4.07
N HIS A 168 1.79 27.34 4.81
CA HIS A 168 0.62 28.13 5.28
C HIS A 168 0.82 28.73 6.67
N GLY A 169 1.79 28.26 7.45
CA GLY A 169 2.11 28.78 8.78
C GLY A 169 3.09 29.98 8.79
N SER A 170 3.53 30.47 7.61
CA SER A 170 4.50 31.56 7.46
C SER A 170 3.86 32.91 7.06
N THR A 171 2.55 33.07 7.27
CA THR A 171 1.81 34.35 7.14
C THR A 171 1.32 34.79 8.55
#